data_36a5bc8807de8f7bf730171d32c38235
#
_entry.id   36a5bc8807de8f7bf730171d32c38235
#
_cell.length_a   1.000
_cell.length_b   1.000
_cell.length_c   1.000
_cell.angle_alpha   90.00
_cell.angle_beta   90.00
_cell.angle_gamma   90.00
#
_symmetry.space_group_name_H-M   'P 1'
#
loop_
_entity.id
_entity.type
_entity.pdbx_description
1 polymer ?
#
loop_
_entity_poly.entity_id
_entity_poly.type
_entity_poly.pdbx_seq_one_letter_code
_entity_poly.pdbx_strand_id
1 'polypeptide(L)'
;MRVSNWSAIGLLTIAIASASGQARDYKDTYTASDAGKPMAPAKALDVMLTQLETEVMGVAQAMPAEKYNFAPTAETFAPGSPAKFGTVRTFAGQLTHIAGANYHFYSLVSGATPPAASKGVRDLKTKDEILAALKESFAYSHAQIMTITPQNAFNGIEGLDGFHTPATLAAFAVAHGYDHYGQLVEYLRMNGVVPPGSN
;
A
#
# COMPACT_ATOMS: atom_id res chain seq x y z
N MET A 1 -15.24 -55.99 -37.34
CA MET A 1 -15.05 -55.57 -35.94
C MET A 1 -14.41 -54.18 -35.93
N ARG A 2 -15.17 -53.14 -35.62
CA ARG A 2 -14.67 -51.76 -35.48
C ARG A 2 -14.70 -51.44 -34.00
N VAL A 3 -13.56 -51.20 -33.37
CA VAL A 3 -13.44 -50.73 -32.00
C VAL A 3 -13.29 -49.21 -32.04
N SER A 4 -14.27 -48.51 -31.54
CA SER A 4 -14.27 -47.06 -31.37
C SER A 4 -13.59 -46.68 -30.06
N ASN A 5 -12.43 -45.99 -30.16
CA ASN A 5 -11.76 -45.36 -29.00
C ASN A 5 -12.47 -44.06 -28.67
N TRP A 6 -13.07 -43.99 -27.48
CA TRP A 6 -13.54 -42.75 -26.88
C TRP A 6 -12.43 -42.20 -26.00
N SER A 7 -11.81 -41.12 -26.43
CA SER A 7 -10.89 -40.34 -25.62
C SER A 7 -11.71 -39.44 -24.70
N ALA A 8 -11.65 -39.72 -23.40
CA ALA A 8 -12.20 -38.85 -22.36
C ALA A 8 -11.30 -37.62 -22.22
N ILE A 9 -11.80 -36.47 -22.62
CA ILE A 9 -11.17 -35.16 -22.32
C ILE A 9 -11.58 -34.79 -20.89
N GLY A 10 -10.66 -34.96 -19.93
CA GLY A 10 -10.84 -34.50 -18.59
C GLY A 10 -10.78 -32.97 -18.54
N LEU A 11 -11.89 -32.31 -18.26
CA LEU A 11 -11.90 -30.89 -17.90
C LEU A 11 -11.24 -30.73 -16.50
N LEU A 12 -10.04 -30.19 -16.50
CA LEU A 12 -9.38 -29.73 -15.27
C LEU A 12 -10.00 -28.39 -14.86
N THR A 13 -10.98 -28.40 -13.97
CA THR A 13 -11.50 -27.20 -13.33
C THR A 13 -10.47 -26.70 -12.32
N ILE A 14 -9.73 -25.65 -12.69
CA ILE A 14 -8.89 -24.90 -11.75
C ILE A 14 -9.84 -24.08 -10.89
N ALA A 15 -10.07 -24.53 -9.67
CA ALA A 15 -10.71 -23.73 -8.63
C ALA A 15 -9.76 -22.58 -8.25
N ILE A 16 -10.03 -21.40 -8.77
CA ILE A 16 -9.39 -20.16 -8.28
C ILE A 16 -10.00 -19.91 -6.90
N ALA A 17 -9.30 -20.33 -5.85
CA ALA A 17 -9.62 -19.91 -4.50
C ALA A 17 -9.42 -18.39 -4.43
N SER A 18 -10.52 -17.64 -4.43
CA SER A 18 -10.54 -16.23 -4.11
C SER A 18 -10.12 -16.12 -2.64
N ALA A 19 -8.83 -15.88 -2.39
CA ALA A 19 -8.39 -15.42 -1.09
C ALA A 19 -8.98 -14.03 -0.90
N SER A 20 -10.15 -13.96 -0.26
CA SER A 20 -10.66 -12.74 0.34
C SER A 20 -9.67 -12.36 1.43
N GLY A 21 -8.68 -11.54 1.06
CA GLY A 21 -7.77 -10.95 2.03
C GLY A 21 -8.58 -10.02 2.93
N GLN A 22 -9.05 -10.55 4.05
CA GLN A 22 -9.51 -9.71 5.14
C GLN A 22 -8.35 -8.81 5.55
N ALA A 23 -8.58 -7.50 5.59
CA ALA A 23 -7.64 -6.57 6.17
C ALA A 23 -7.28 -7.09 7.57
N ARG A 24 -5.98 -7.25 7.83
CA ARG A 24 -5.53 -7.71 9.15
C ARG A 24 -5.91 -6.65 10.16
N ASP A 25 -6.67 -7.00 11.20
CA ASP A 25 -6.96 -6.07 12.28
C ASP A 25 -5.67 -5.89 13.11
N TYR A 26 -5.04 -4.72 12.99
CA TYR A 26 -3.83 -4.38 13.75
C TYR A 26 -4.05 -4.42 15.27
N LYS A 27 -5.30 -4.33 15.73
CA LYS A 27 -5.67 -4.38 17.16
C LYS A 27 -5.43 -5.75 17.78
N ASP A 28 -5.40 -6.82 16.99
CA ASP A 28 -5.21 -8.19 17.47
C ASP A 28 -3.74 -8.58 17.69
N THR A 29 -2.79 -7.68 17.41
CA THR A 29 -1.35 -8.00 17.47
C THR A 29 -0.72 -7.82 18.84
N TYR A 30 -1.40 -7.13 19.77
CA TYR A 30 -0.90 -6.85 21.12
C TYR A 30 -2.04 -6.96 22.14
N THR A 31 -1.77 -7.65 23.26
CA THR A 31 -2.72 -7.82 24.37
C THR A 31 -2.20 -7.16 25.64
N ALA A 32 -3.08 -6.89 26.62
CA ALA A 32 -2.67 -6.36 27.91
C ALA A 32 -1.65 -7.25 28.63
N SER A 33 -1.65 -8.57 28.36
CA SER A 33 -0.68 -9.51 28.92
C SER A 33 0.75 -9.34 28.35
N ASP A 34 0.91 -8.60 27.26
CA ASP A 34 2.21 -8.31 26.64
C ASP A 34 2.87 -7.03 27.18
N ALA A 35 2.15 -6.28 28.03
CA ALA A 35 2.69 -5.08 28.66
C ALA A 35 3.96 -5.41 29.47
N GLY A 36 5.03 -4.65 29.22
CA GLY A 36 6.34 -4.85 29.85
C GLY A 36 7.19 -5.96 29.24
N LYS A 37 6.70 -6.71 28.24
CA LYS A 37 7.49 -7.72 27.53
C LYS A 37 8.14 -7.11 26.29
N PRO A 38 9.39 -7.51 25.94
CA PRO A 38 10.00 -7.09 24.68
C PRO A 38 9.19 -7.57 23.49
N MET A 39 8.96 -6.68 22.50
CA MET A 39 8.38 -7.02 21.22
C MET A 39 9.47 -7.04 20.15
N ALA A 40 9.40 -7.99 19.21
CA ALA A 40 10.32 -7.99 18.07
C ALA A 40 10.14 -6.71 17.22
N PRO A 41 11.24 -6.05 16.81
CA PRO A 41 11.16 -4.80 16.04
C PRO A 41 10.29 -4.93 14.78
N ALA A 42 10.43 -6.03 14.04
CA ALA A 42 9.60 -6.32 12.87
C ALA A 42 8.10 -6.29 13.21
N LYS A 43 7.69 -6.97 14.29
CA LYS A 43 6.29 -7.02 14.71
C LYS A 43 5.76 -5.63 15.09
N ALA A 44 6.54 -4.84 15.82
CA ALA A 44 6.14 -3.49 16.22
C ALA A 44 5.93 -2.55 15.02
N LEU A 45 6.82 -2.63 14.03
CA LEU A 45 6.74 -1.83 12.80
C LEU A 45 5.63 -2.33 11.86
N ASP A 46 5.38 -3.64 11.82
CA ASP A 46 4.34 -4.26 11.00
C ASP A 46 2.93 -3.85 11.43
N VAL A 47 2.71 -3.60 12.71
CA VAL A 47 1.44 -3.03 13.22
C VAL A 47 1.13 -1.69 12.57
N MET A 48 2.12 -0.79 12.49
CA MET A 48 1.95 0.52 11.87
C MET A 48 1.71 0.40 10.37
N LEU A 49 2.43 -0.50 9.70
CA LEU A 49 2.25 -0.77 8.27
C LEU A 49 0.85 -1.36 7.98
N THR A 50 0.37 -2.28 8.81
CA THR A 50 -0.97 -2.89 8.67
C THR A 50 -2.08 -1.84 8.82
N GLN A 51 -1.92 -0.90 9.76
CA GLN A 51 -2.87 0.20 9.92
C GLN A 51 -2.89 1.09 8.67
N LEU A 52 -1.71 1.50 8.20
CA LEU A 52 -1.58 2.30 6.98
C LEU A 52 -2.21 1.59 5.76
N GLU A 53 -1.91 0.28 5.57
CA GLU A 53 -2.53 -0.51 4.49
C GLU A 53 -4.05 -0.47 4.56
N THR A 54 -4.61 -0.73 5.74
CA THR A 54 -6.06 -0.73 5.95
C THR A 54 -6.68 0.61 5.54
N GLU A 55 -6.10 1.71 5.96
CA GLU A 55 -6.62 3.04 5.71
C GLU A 55 -6.43 3.47 4.25
N VAL A 56 -5.26 3.23 3.66
CA VAL A 56 -4.98 3.55 2.24
C VAL A 56 -5.84 2.70 1.30
N MET A 57 -5.95 1.40 1.55
CA MET A 57 -6.83 0.53 0.76
C MET A 57 -8.30 0.95 0.89
N GLY A 58 -8.73 1.35 2.08
CA GLY A 58 -10.08 1.83 2.33
C GLY A 58 -10.42 3.06 1.50
N VAL A 59 -9.58 4.09 1.49
CA VAL A 59 -9.81 5.31 0.70
C VAL A 59 -9.70 5.03 -0.80
N ALA A 60 -8.77 4.15 -1.22
CA ALA A 60 -8.65 3.75 -2.61
C ALA A 60 -9.92 3.04 -3.12
N GLN A 61 -10.50 2.15 -2.32
CA GLN A 61 -11.75 1.46 -2.66
C GLN A 61 -12.96 2.40 -2.69
N ALA A 62 -13.02 3.37 -1.78
CA ALA A 62 -14.14 4.29 -1.64
C ALA A 62 -14.28 5.25 -2.82
N MET A 63 -13.18 5.70 -3.45
CA MET A 63 -13.25 6.61 -4.58
C MET A 63 -13.87 5.94 -5.80
N PRO A 64 -14.91 6.52 -6.43
CA PRO A 64 -15.45 6.02 -7.70
C PRO A 64 -14.41 6.00 -8.81
N ALA A 65 -14.46 4.99 -9.71
CA ALA A 65 -13.46 4.80 -10.75
C ALA A 65 -13.30 6.02 -11.67
N GLU A 66 -14.42 6.67 -12.04
CA GLU A 66 -14.44 7.86 -12.88
C GLU A 66 -13.80 9.10 -12.22
N LYS A 67 -13.55 9.03 -10.90
CA LYS A 67 -12.89 10.09 -10.11
C LYS A 67 -11.40 9.86 -9.86
N TYR A 68 -10.85 8.76 -10.33
CA TYR A 68 -9.43 8.45 -10.12
C TYR A 68 -8.48 9.48 -10.74
N ASN A 69 -8.91 10.18 -11.79
CA ASN A 69 -8.15 11.28 -12.40
C ASN A 69 -8.38 12.65 -11.73
N PHE A 70 -9.15 12.70 -10.64
CA PHE A 70 -9.36 13.95 -9.92
C PHE A 70 -8.05 14.47 -9.32
N ALA A 71 -7.83 15.76 -9.46
CA ALA A 71 -6.86 16.55 -8.71
C ALA A 71 -7.49 17.90 -8.38
N PRO A 72 -7.18 18.56 -7.26
CA PRO A 72 -7.63 19.90 -7.00
C PRO A 72 -7.08 20.87 -8.06
N THR A 73 -7.92 21.83 -8.47
CA THR A 73 -7.57 22.91 -9.41
C THR A 73 -7.95 24.26 -8.79
N ALA A 74 -7.61 25.34 -9.44
CA ALA A 74 -7.98 26.68 -8.98
C ALA A 74 -9.51 26.85 -8.86
N GLU A 75 -10.27 26.17 -9.71
CA GLU A 75 -11.74 26.18 -9.69
C GLU A 75 -12.35 25.46 -8.48
N THR A 76 -11.59 24.62 -7.80
CA THR A 76 -11.99 23.96 -6.55
C THR A 76 -12.12 24.97 -5.40
N PHE A 77 -11.54 26.16 -5.55
CA PHE A 77 -11.48 27.20 -4.53
C PHE A 77 -12.25 28.47 -4.97
N ALA A 78 -12.38 29.42 -4.06
CA ALA A 78 -13.04 30.67 -4.34
C ALA A 78 -12.36 31.42 -5.52
N PRO A 79 -13.14 32.11 -6.37
CA PRO A 79 -12.61 32.92 -7.46
C PRO A 79 -11.52 33.89 -6.97
N GLY A 80 -10.41 33.97 -7.70
CA GLY A 80 -9.27 34.84 -7.34
C GLY A 80 -8.30 34.22 -6.33
N SER A 81 -8.46 32.95 -5.94
CA SER A 81 -7.49 32.24 -5.11
C SER A 81 -6.11 32.22 -5.80
N PRO A 82 -5.02 32.59 -5.09
CA PRO A 82 -3.67 32.54 -5.62
C PRO A 82 -3.09 31.12 -5.67
N ALA A 83 -3.87 30.09 -5.29
CA ALA A 83 -3.43 28.72 -5.22
C ALA A 83 -2.98 28.19 -6.60
N LYS A 84 -1.85 27.47 -6.61
CA LYS A 84 -1.25 26.88 -7.81
C LYS A 84 -1.19 25.38 -7.66
N PHE A 85 -1.81 24.66 -8.59
CA PHE A 85 -1.95 23.19 -8.54
C PHE A 85 -1.23 22.45 -9.68
N GLY A 86 -0.35 23.14 -10.43
CA GLY A 86 0.26 22.58 -11.64
C GLY A 86 1.11 21.30 -11.44
N THR A 87 1.54 21.02 -10.19
CA THR A 87 2.35 19.84 -9.87
C THR A 87 1.66 18.86 -8.92
N VAL A 88 0.38 19.09 -8.61
CA VAL A 88 -0.39 18.25 -7.72
C VAL A 88 -0.73 16.93 -8.42
N ARG A 89 -0.49 15.80 -7.74
CA ARG A 89 -0.84 14.49 -8.29
C ARG A 89 -2.35 14.30 -8.31
N THR A 90 -2.83 13.54 -9.30
CA THR A 90 -4.22 13.03 -9.28
C THR A 90 -4.38 11.99 -8.16
N PHE A 91 -5.60 11.63 -7.82
CA PHE A 91 -5.91 10.56 -6.87
C PHE A 91 -5.20 9.25 -7.26
N ALA A 92 -5.32 8.82 -8.52
CA ALA A 92 -4.57 7.68 -9.06
C ALA A 92 -3.05 7.87 -8.92
N GLY A 93 -2.56 9.08 -9.22
CA GLY A 93 -1.13 9.42 -9.10
C GLY A 93 -0.61 9.34 -7.67
N GLN A 94 -1.43 9.65 -6.65
CA GLN A 94 -1.07 9.44 -5.24
C GLN A 94 -0.95 7.96 -4.90
N LEU A 95 -1.93 7.14 -5.30
CA LEU A 95 -1.93 5.70 -5.02
C LEU A 95 -0.77 4.96 -5.69
N THR A 96 -0.53 5.25 -6.97
CA THR A 96 0.60 4.65 -7.70
C THR A 96 1.95 5.11 -7.16
N HIS A 97 2.01 6.34 -6.61
CA HIS A 97 3.20 6.82 -5.91
C HIS A 97 3.43 6.06 -4.60
N ILE A 98 2.39 5.83 -3.79
CA ILE A 98 2.49 5.01 -2.57
C ILE A 98 3.00 3.61 -2.92
N ALA A 99 2.42 2.95 -3.93
CA ALA A 99 2.84 1.61 -4.34
C ALA A 99 4.32 1.58 -4.78
N GLY A 100 4.75 2.58 -5.57
CA GLY A 100 6.15 2.72 -5.98
C GLY A 100 7.10 2.99 -4.81
N ALA A 101 6.67 3.82 -3.84
CA ALA A 101 7.41 4.14 -2.64
C ALA A 101 7.56 2.91 -1.72
N ASN A 102 6.51 2.11 -1.58
CA ASN A 102 6.56 0.84 -0.85
C ASN A 102 7.67 -0.08 -1.40
N TYR A 103 7.69 -0.33 -2.70
CA TYR A 103 8.76 -1.14 -3.30
C TYR A 103 10.14 -0.53 -3.08
N HIS A 104 10.29 0.77 -3.20
CA HIS A 104 11.57 1.45 -3.04
C HIS A 104 12.09 1.37 -1.60
N PHE A 105 11.30 1.86 -0.63
CA PHE A 105 11.74 1.96 0.76
C PHE A 105 11.98 0.60 1.39
N TYR A 106 11.06 -0.34 1.18
CA TYR A 106 11.20 -1.67 1.80
C TYR A 106 12.26 -2.55 1.14
N SER A 107 12.61 -2.30 -0.13
CA SER A 107 13.81 -2.88 -0.73
C SER A 107 15.08 -2.38 -0.02
N LEU A 108 15.16 -1.09 0.29
CA LEU A 108 16.29 -0.54 1.05
C LEU A 108 16.33 -1.08 2.49
N VAL A 109 15.18 -1.24 3.16
CA VAL A 109 15.08 -1.83 4.50
C VAL A 109 15.74 -3.20 4.58
N SER A 110 15.53 -4.04 3.58
CA SER A 110 16.04 -5.42 3.56
C SER A 110 17.33 -5.60 2.77
N GLY A 111 17.75 -4.61 1.98
CA GLY A 111 18.82 -4.74 1.00
C GLY A 111 18.45 -5.55 -0.24
N ALA A 112 17.15 -5.84 -0.44
CA ALA A 112 16.68 -6.62 -1.59
C ALA A 112 16.61 -5.75 -2.85
N THR A 113 16.74 -6.38 -4.02
CA THR A 113 16.43 -5.74 -5.30
C THR A 113 14.91 -5.55 -5.43
N PRO A 114 14.41 -4.37 -5.84
CA PRO A 114 12.99 -4.18 -6.09
C PRO A 114 12.45 -5.21 -7.09
N PRO A 115 11.25 -5.78 -6.85
CA PRO A 115 10.67 -6.80 -7.72
C PRO A 115 10.29 -6.22 -9.09
N ALA A 116 10.11 -7.08 -10.09
CA ALA A 116 9.69 -6.65 -11.43
C ALA A 116 8.37 -5.86 -11.43
N ALA A 117 7.45 -6.17 -10.51
CA ALA A 117 6.19 -5.47 -10.31
C ALA A 117 6.35 -3.97 -9.97
N SER A 118 7.51 -3.55 -9.46
CA SER A 118 7.80 -2.12 -9.20
C SER A 118 7.92 -1.31 -10.49
N LYS A 119 8.23 -1.99 -11.63
CA LYS A 119 8.40 -1.34 -12.92
C LYS A 119 7.02 -1.03 -13.52
N GLY A 120 6.85 0.21 -13.97
CA GLY A 120 5.60 0.63 -14.61
C GLY A 120 4.41 0.87 -13.66
N VAL A 121 4.57 0.68 -12.34
CA VAL A 121 3.48 0.90 -11.37
C VAL A 121 2.89 2.32 -11.46
N ARG A 122 3.73 3.31 -11.81
CA ARG A 122 3.31 4.71 -11.97
C ARG A 122 2.55 4.98 -13.27
N ASP A 123 2.54 4.04 -14.20
CA ASP A 123 1.88 4.16 -15.51
C ASP A 123 0.47 3.57 -15.51
N LEU A 124 0.06 2.88 -14.44
CA LEU A 124 -1.26 2.30 -14.26
C LEU A 124 -2.35 3.37 -14.30
N LYS A 125 -3.49 3.05 -14.93
CA LYS A 125 -4.56 4.04 -15.19
C LYS A 125 -5.91 3.63 -14.62
N THR A 126 -6.20 2.34 -14.55
CA THR A 126 -7.50 1.88 -14.11
C THR A 126 -7.53 1.64 -12.59
N LYS A 127 -8.70 1.82 -11.98
CA LYS A 127 -8.91 1.56 -10.55
C LYS A 127 -8.48 0.14 -10.17
N ASP A 128 -8.86 -0.86 -10.97
CA ASP A 128 -8.61 -2.25 -10.63
C ASP A 128 -7.12 -2.60 -10.68
N GLU A 129 -6.40 -2.12 -11.71
CA GLU A 129 -4.94 -2.28 -11.81
C GLU A 129 -4.22 -1.61 -10.63
N ILE A 130 -4.65 -0.40 -10.27
CA ILE A 130 -4.05 0.37 -9.17
C ILE A 130 -4.31 -0.32 -7.83
N LEU A 131 -5.53 -0.80 -7.58
CA LEU A 131 -5.85 -1.55 -6.36
C LEU A 131 -5.04 -2.85 -6.25
N ALA A 132 -4.89 -3.58 -7.35
CA ALA A 132 -4.08 -4.80 -7.39
C ALA A 132 -2.60 -4.50 -7.08
N ALA A 133 -2.02 -3.50 -7.76
CA ALA A 133 -0.63 -3.11 -7.55
C ALA A 133 -0.37 -2.57 -6.13
N LEU A 134 -1.30 -1.79 -5.59
CA LEU A 134 -1.22 -1.27 -4.22
C LEU A 134 -1.20 -2.41 -3.21
N LYS A 135 -2.12 -3.37 -3.33
CA LYS A 135 -2.18 -4.57 -2.49
C LYS A 135 -0.89 -5.39 -2.58
N GLU A 136 -0.36 -5.60 -3.79
CA GLU A 136 0.89 -6.32 -4.00
C GLU A 136 2.08 -5.58 -3.35
N SER A 137 2.12 -4.26 -3.46
CA SER A 137 3.18 -3.45 -2.86
C SER A 137 3.17 -3.51 -1.32
N PHE A 138 1.99 -3.53 -0.69
CA PHE A 138 1.87 -3.73 0.76
C PHE A 138 2.30 -5.14 1.17
N ALA A 139 1.88 -6.18 0.43
CA ALA A 139 2.31 -7.55 0.69
C ALA A 139 3.85 -7.68 0.61
N TYR A 140 4.47 -7.03 -0.37
CA TYR A 140 5.92 -6.93 -0.45
C TYR A 140 6.51 -6.24 0.78
N SER A 141 5.97 -5.10 1.18
CA SER A 141 6.43 -4.32 2.34
C SER A 141 6.40 -5.14 3.63
N HIS A 142 5.31 -5.86 3.88
CA HIS A 142 5.18 -6.79 5.01
C HIS A 142 6.26 -7.88 5.00
N ALA A 143 6.54 -8.46 3.84
CA ALA A 143 7.58 -9.47 3.71
C ALA A 143 8.97 -8.91 4.04
N GLN A 144 9.28 -7.69 3.57
CA GLN A 144 10.58 -7.06 3.82
C GLN A 144 10.73 -6.60 5.28
N ILE A 145 9.67 -6.11 5.92
CA ILE A 145 9.72 -5.69 7.33
C ILE A 145 10.07 -6.86 8.25
N MET A 146 9.65 -8.09 7.90
CA MET A 146 9.97 -9.30 8.66
C MET A 146 11.47 -9.65 8.66
N THR A 147 12.30 -9.03 7.83
CA THR A 147 13.76 -9.19 7.87
C THR A 147 14.42 -8.40 9.00
N ILE A 148 13.70 -7.51 9.66
CA ILE A 148 14.20 -6.69 10.77
C ILE A 148 14.24 -7.54 12.04
N THR A 149 15.42 -7.69 12.61
CA THR A 149 15.68 -8.44 13.84
C THR A 149 16.19 -7.50 14.94
N PRO A 150 16.19 -7.91 16.22
CA PRO A 150 16.84 -7.14 17.28
C PRO A 150 18.32 -6.83 17.00
N GLN A 151 18.99 -7.68 16.24
CA GLN A 151 20.41 -7.54 15.93
C GLN A 151 20.71 -6.54 14.81
N ASN A 152 19.77 -6.36 13.85
CA ASN A 152 19.99 -5.50 12.69
C ASN A 152 19.15 -4.24 12.66
N ALA A 153 18.12 -4.11 13.50
CA ALA A 153 17.14 -3.02 13.47
C ALA A 153 17.77 -1.62 13.39
N PHE A 154 18.90 -1.43 14.06
CA PHE A 154 19.62 -0.16 14.13
C PHE A 154 21.04 -0.21 13.55
N ASN A 155 21.38 -1.24 12.78
CA ASN A 155 22.64 -1.25 12.04
C ASN A 155 22.55 -0.25 10.88
N GLY A 156 23.69 0.42 10.59
CA GLY A 156 23.75 1.33 9.45
C GLY A 156 23.55 0.59 8.13
N ILE A 157 22.69 1.16 7.27
CA ILE A 157 22.44 0.71 5.90
C ILE A 157 22.62 1.87 4.93
N GLU A 158 22.79 1.57 3.65
CA GLU A 158 22.62 2.55 2.59
C GLU A 158 21.12 2.85 2.44
N GLY A 159 20.67 3.90 3.09
CA GLY A 159 19.25 4.31 3.15
C GLY A 159 19.01 5.61 2.40
N LEU A 160 18.11 6.42 2.95
CA LEU A 160 17.80 7.77 2.48
C LEU A 160 18.38 8.79 3.48
N ASP A 161 18.54 10.03 3.03
CA ASP A 161 19.02 11.12 3.88
C ASP A 161 18.28 11.19 5.22
N GLY A 162 19.00 10.99 6.33
CA GLY A 162 18.47 10.95 7.68
C GLY A 162 17.89 9.60 8.15
N PHE A 163 17.70 8.62 7.25
CA PHE A 163 17.10 7.32 7.57
C PHE A 163 18.04 6.18 7.18
N HIS A 164 19.05 5.95 8.01
CA HIS A 164 20.17 5.05 7.73
C HIS A 164 20.13 3.75 8.53
N THR A 165 18.97 3.34 9.05
CA THR A 165 18.79 2.03 9.69
C THR A 165 17.49 1.38 9.23
N PRO A 166 17.38 0.05 9.23
CA PRO A 166 16.15 -0.64 8.86
C PRO A 166 14.92 -0.12 9.62
N ALA A 167 15.04 0.09 10.94
CA ALA A 167 13.93 0.54 11.77
C ALA A 167 13.51 1.98 11.46
N THR A 168 14.45 2.91 11.31
CA THR A 168 14.11 4.32 11.01
C THR A 168 13.56 4.48 9.60
N LEU A 169 14.07 3.73 8.63
CA LEU A 169 13.58 3.77 7.25
C LEU A 169 12.18 3.16 7.14
N ALA A 170 11.90 2.04 7.83
CA ALA A 170 10.56 1.45 7.87
C ALA A 170 9.55 2.40 8.53
N ALA A 171 9.91 3.08 9.63
CA ALA A 171 9.07 4.07 10.27
C ALA A 171 8.81 5.28 9.34
N PHE A 172 9.84 5.75 8.63
CA PHE A 172 9.69 6.81 7.63
C PHE A 172 8.76 6.40 6.48
N ALA A 173 8.86 5.17 5.99
CA ALA A 173 7.99 4.66 4.93
C ALA A 173 6.51 4.73 5.33
N VAL A 174 6.19 4.40 6.59
CA VAL A 174 4.83 4.55 7.14
C VAL A 174 4.43 6.03 7.22
N ALA A 175 5.29 6.91 7.75
CA ALA A 175 5.01 8.34 7.85
C ALA A 175 4.77 8.98 6.47
N HIS A 176 5.56 8.61 5.46
CA HIS A 176 5.38 9.02 4.07
C HIS A 176 4.03 8.54 3.50
N GLY A 177 3.63 7.31 3.83
CA GLY A 177 2.32 6.79 3.45
C GLY A 177 1.17 7.60 4.06
N TYR A 178 1.29 8.01 5.33
CA TYR A 178 0.29 8.84 6.00
C TYR A 178 0.21 10.27 5.46
N ASP A 179 1.32 10.85 5.01
CA ASP A 179 1.30 12.15 4.30
C ASP A 179 0.40 12.07 3.07
N HIS A 180 0.55 11.02 2.25
CA HIS A 180 -0.30 10.81 1.09
C HIS A 180 -1.74 10.39 1.44
N TYR A 181 -1.93 9.60 2.49
CA TYR A 181 -3.26 9.23 2.98
C TYR A 181 -4.09 10.47 3.35
N GLY A 182 -3.49 11.45 4.05
CA GLY A 182 -4.17 12.70 4.38
C GLY A 182 -4.66 13.44 3.12
N GLN A 183 -3.85 13.50 2.08
CA GLN A 183 -4.23 14.09 0.80
C GLN A 183 -5.36 13.32 0.12
N LEU A 184 -5.32 11.99 0.13
CA LEU A 184 -6.37 11.13 -0.43
C LEU A 184 -7.71 11.32 0.29
N VAL A 185 -7.70 11.45 1.62
CA VAL A 185 -8.88 11.75 2.44
C VAL A 185 -9.53 13.06 2.01
N GLU A 186 -8.74 14.12 1.82
CA GLU A 186 -9.27 15.40 1.34
C GLU A 186 -9.83 15.28 -0.09
N TYR A 187 -9.19 14.52 -0.97
CA TYR A 187 -9.71 14.29 -2.32
C TYR A 187 -11.06 13.57 -2.33
N LEU A 188 -11.27 12.59 -1.42
CA LEU A 188 -12.58 11.97 -1.25
C LEU A 188 -13.64 13.03 -0.89
N ARG A 189 -13.36 13.84 0.13
CA ARG A 189 -14.29 14.89 0.60
C ARG A 189 -14.61 15.91 -0.48
N MET A 190 -13.62 16.34 -1.25
CA MET A 190 -13.81 17.23 -2.40
C MET A 190 -14.73 16.62 -3.48
N ASN A 191 -14.86 15.31 -3.53
CA ASN A 191 -15.76 14.59 -4.43
C ASN A 191 -17.06 14.11 -3.75
N GLY A 192 -17.37 14.60 -2.54
CA GLY A 192 -18.58 14.24 -1.81
C GLY A 192 -18.59 12.82 -1.24
N VAL A 193 -17.43 12.18 -1.16
CA VAL A 193 -17.28 10.83 -0.59
C VAL A 193 -16.80 10.92 0.85
N VAL A 194 -17.54 10.30 1.78
CA VAL A 194 -17.12 10.21 3.19
C VAL A 194 -15.99 9.18 3.30
N PRO A 195 -14.81 9.56 3.81
CA PRO A 195 -13.72 8.63 3.98
C PRO A 195 -14.07 7.51 4.98
N PRO A 196 -13.66 6.25 4.74
CA PRO A 196 -13.82 5.17 5.71
C PRO A 196 -13.17 5.54 7.05
N GLY A 197 -13.82 5.18 8.17
CA GLY A 197 -13.32 5.49 9.51
C GLY A 197 -13.56 6.92 10.00
N SER A 198 -14.29 7.76 9.23
CA SER A 198 -14.62 9.15 9.60
C SER A 198 -15.93 9.28 10.42
N ASN A 199 -16.49 8.18 10.91
CA ASN A 199 -17.74 8.15 11.70
C ASN A 199 -17.46 8.20 13.21
#